data_f21db2a58bd6b3917787f2309f4cb95e
#
_entry.id   f21db2a58bd6b3917787f2309f4cb95e
#
_cell.length_a   1.000
_cell.length_b   1.000
_cell.length_c   1.000
_cell.angle_alpha   90.00
_cell.angle_beta   90.00
_cell.angle_gamma   90.00
#
_symmetry.space_group_name_H-M   'P 1'
#
loop_
_entity.id
_entity.type
_entity.pdbx_description
1 polymer ?
#
loop_
_entity_poly.entity_id
_entity_poly.type
_entity_poly.pdbx_seq_one_letter_code
_entity_poly.pdbx_strand_id
1 'polypeptide(L)'
;AIQLEEINNYKRYLTIHSLKFKVNNRFTFLFSESSLYSSDKGGFNLQLLNPVIFWVPERENYPIVQANGLLYLGLEFIFRPGLSFYSELLIDDWQINKKTKGDLEPNEYGLVFGLDIEDLLFQGFNFWAEYTKITNRTYQSYYFEEVYTHRNFPIGHYLGNDFDLIQIN
;
A
#
# COMPACT_ATOMS: atom_id res chain seq x y z
N ALA A 1 8.08 12.87 3.02
CA ALA A 1 7.27 12.86 4.25
C ALA A 1 6.35 14.07 4.31
N ILE A 2 5.17 13.89 4.84
CA ILE A 2 4.18 14.95 5.07
C ILE A 2 3.67 14.87 6.50
N GLN A 3 3.33 16.00 7.09
CA GLN A 3 2.60 16.04 8.35
C GLN A 3 1.10 16.00 8.05
N LEU A 4 0.39 15.13 8.76
CA LEU A 4 -1.06 15.01 8.75
C LEU A 4 -1.67 15.84 9.88
N GLU A 5 -2.99 15.67 10.13
CA GLU A 5 -3.66 16.26 11.27
C GLU A 5 -3.12 15.72 12.60
N GLU A 6 -3.34 16.48 13.65
CA GLU A 6 -3.08 16.06 15.03
C GLU A 6 -4.29 15.29 15.58
N ILE A 7 -4.04 14.17 16.26
CA ILE A 7 -5.06 13.36 16.93
C ILE A 7 -4.57 13.09 18.36
N ASN A 8 -5.42 13.32 19.37
CA ASN A 8 -5.11 13.07 20.77
C ASN A 8 -3.80 13.73 21.26
N ASN A 9 -3.48 14.94 20.78
CA ASN A 9 -2.22 15.66 21.01
C ASN A 9 -0.98 15.00 20.38
N TYR A 10 -1.15 13.99 19.51
CA TYR A 10 -0.07 13.41 18.72
C TYR A 10 -0.06 14.01 17.32
N LYS A 11 1.07 14.53 16.90
CA LYS A 11 1.32 14.94 15.51
C LYS A 11 1.60 13.72 14.69
N ARG A 12 0.88 13.59 13.60
CA ARG A 12 0.94 12.42 12.71
C ARG A 12 1.76 12.76 11.47
N TYR A 13 2.54 11.79 11.03
CA TYR A 13 3.42 11.93 9.88
C TYR A 13 3.29 10.71 8.98
N LEU A 14 3.22 10.94 7.68
CA LEU A 14 3.28 9.91 6.66
C LEU A 14 4.57 10.08 5.85
N THR A 15 5.36 9.04 5.77
CA THR A 15 6.51 8.93 4.89
C THR A 15 6.26 7.86 3.84
N ILE A 16 6.67 8.13 2.62
CA ILE A 16 6.60 7.17 1.52
C ILE A 16 7.90 7.28 0.73
N HIS A 17 8.48 6.15 0.39
CA HIS A 17 9.50 6.07 -0.63
C HIS A 17 9.11 5.01 -1.68
N SER A 18 9.52 5.23 -2.91
CA SER A 18 9.15 4.38 -4.03
C SER A 18 10.32 4.23 -5.00
N LEU A 19 10.47 3.02 -5.50
CA LEU A 19 11.42 2.70 -6.57
C LEU A 19 10.63 2.14 -7.75
N LYS A 20 10.57 2.90 -8.85
CA LYS A 20 10.00 2.44 -10.10
C LYS A 20 11.13 2.14 -11.07
N PHE A 21 11.16 0.93 -11.63
CA PHE A 21 12.15 0.55 -12.62
C PHE A 21 11.52 -0.18 -13.80
N LYS A 22 11.99 0.17 -14.98
CA LYS A 22 11.56 -0.39 -16.24
C LYS A 22 12.62 -1.38 -16.74
N VAL A 23 12.29 -2.66 -16.76
CA VAL A 23 13.22 -3.71 -17.21
C VAL A 23 13.40 -3.65 -18.73
N ASN A 24 12.29 -3.42 -19.44
CA ASN A 24 12.26 -3.23 -20.88
C ASN A 24 10.98 -2.47 -21.28
N ASN A 25 10.67 -2.37 -22.57
CA ASN A 25 9.48 -1.68 -23.03
C ASN A 25 8.15 -2.36 -22.67
N ARG A 26 8.19 -3.54 -22.07
CA ARG A 26 6.98 -4.32 -21.70
C ARG A 26 6.79 -4.47 -20.22
N PHE A 27 7.86 -4.47 -19.41
CA PHE A 27 7.79 -4.71 -17.97
C PHE A 27 8.22 -3.49 -17.17
N THR A 28 7.33 -3.03 -16.32
CA THR A 28 7.60 -2.01 -15.31
C THR A 28 7.26 -2.57 -13.94
N PHE A 29 8.16 -2.38 -12.98
CA PHE A 29 7.96 -2.75 -11.59
C PHE A 29 7.94 -1.50 -10.73
N LEU A 30 7.10 -1.52 -9.71
CA LEU A 30 7.07 -0.54 -8.65
C LEU A 30 7.20 -1.25 -7.30
N PHE A 31 8.12 -0.76 -6.51
CA PHE A 31 8.27 -1.10 -5.11
C PHE A 31 8.08 0.17 -4.30
N SER A 32 7.25 0.12 -3.26
CA SER A 32 7.08 1.24 -2.35
C SER A 32 6.95 0.75 -0.93
N GLU A 33 7.41 1.56 -0.02
CA GLU A 33 7.18 1.42 1.40
C GLU A 33 6.58 2.72 1.93
N SER A 34 5.57 2.61 2.79
CA SER A 34 5.03 3.75 3.52
C SER A 34 5.05 3.46 5.01
N SER A 35 5.17 4.52 5.79
CA SER A 35 5.13 4.43 7.24
C SER A 35 4.34 5.62 7.78
N LEU A 36 3.28 5.32 8.53
CA LEU A 36 2.48 6.29 9.24
C LEU A 36 2.82 6.18 10.72
N TYR A 37 3.31 7.25 11.31
CA TYR A 37 3.73 7.30 12.70
C TYR A 37 3.25 8.56 13.41
N SER A 38 3.23 8.51 14.72
CA SER A 38 2.82 9.60 15.58
C SER A 38 3.93 10.04 16.53
N SER A 39 3.88 11.27 16.98
CA SER A 39 4.83 11.84 17.94
C SER A 39 4.16 12.88 18.83
N ASP A 40 4.30 12.72 20.13
CA ASP A 40 3.84 13.67 21.16
C ASP A 40 4.68 14.97 21.16
N LYS A 41 5.98 14.84 20.88
CA LYS A 41 6.92 15.97 20.84
C LYS A 41 6.94 16.70 19.49
N GLY A 42 6.36 16.08 18.47
CA GLY A 42 6.41 16.54 17.10
C GLY A 42 7.80 16.37 16.47
N GLY A 43 7.88 16.66 15.16
CA GLY A 43 9.09 16.54 14.35
C GLY A 43 9.15 15.26 13.56
N PHE A 44 9.89 15.33 12.43
CA PHE A 44 10.10 14.18 11.56
C PHE A 44 11.11 13.21 12.17
N ASN A 45 10.82 11.92 12.09
CA ASN A 45 11.80 10.90 12.42
C ASN A 45 12.81 10.77 11.27
N LEU A 46 14.09 11.05 11.55
CA LEU A 46 15.15 11.03 10.53
C LEU A 46 15.43 9.64 9.97
N GLN A 47 15.18 8.57 10.74
CA GLN A 47 15.31 7.20 10.25
C GLN A 47 14.27 6.91 9.17
N LEU A 48 13.02 7.34 9.39
CA LEU A 48 11.93 7.20 8.42
C LEU A 48 11.99 8.21 7.25
N LEU A 49 12.96 9.10 7.23
CA LEU A 49 13.25 9.99 6.09
C LEU A 49 14.33 9.43 5.16
N ASN A 50 15.05 8.41 5.57
CA ASN A 50 16.13 7.83 4.76
C ASN A 50 15.55 6.95 3.65
N PRO A 51 15.67 7.32 2.36
CA PRO A 51 15.08 6.57 1.26
C PRO A 51 15.83 5.27 0.92
N VAL A 52 16.99 5.01 1.53
CA VAL A 52 17.82 3.83 1.25
C VAL A 52 17.56 2.71 2.26
N ILE A 53 17.04 3.03 3.43
CA ILE A 53 16.73 2.05 4.48
C ILE A 53 15.33 1.49 4.23
N PHE A 54 15.19 0.17 4.26
CA PHE A 54 13.90 -0.49 4.31
C PHE A 54 13.34 -0.41 5.73
N TRP A 55 12.21 0.25 5.91
CA TRP A 55 11.67 0.58 7.24
C TRP A 55 11.01 -0.61 7.93
N VAL A 56 10.41 -1.55 7.17
CA VAL A 56 9.78 -2.74 7.75
C VAL A 56 10.80 -3.59 8.50
N PRO A 57 11.96 -4.00 7.95
CA PRO A 57 12.99 -4.71 8.71
C PRO A 57 13.62 -3.87 9.80
N GLU A 58 13.79 -2.57 9.60
CA GLU A 58 14.38 -1.67 10.60
C GLU A 58 13.51 -1.57 11.85
N ARG A 59 12.18 -1.51 11.68
CA ARG A 59 11.22 -1.49 12.78
C ARG A 59 11.30 -2.77 13.61
N GLU A 60 11.48 -3.94 13.01
CA GLU A 60 11.64 -5.21 13.70
C GLU A 60 12.93 -5.27 14.56
N ASN A 61 13.99 -4.65 14.07
CA ASN A 61 15.27 -4.61 14.77
C ASN A 61 15.34 -3.53 15.86
N TYR A 62 14.64 -2.42 15.67
CA TYR A 62 14.66 -1.27 16.57
C TYR A 62 13.24 -0.79 16.90
N PRO A 63 12.54 -1.42 17.86
CA PRO A 63 11.14 -1.10 18.18
C PRO A 63 10.94 0.28 18.86
N ILE A 64 11.88 1.21 18.71
CA ILE A 64 11.83 2.56 19.30
C ILE A 64 10.82 3.45 18.55
N VAL A 65 10.48 3.11 17.31
CA VAL A 65 9.54 3.87 16.50
C VAL A 65 8.26 3.06 16.34
N GLN A 66 7.22 3.46 17.04
CA GLN A 66 5.88 2.98 16.77
C GLN A 66 5.42 3.56 15.43
N ALA A 67 5.08 2.70 14.50
CA ALA A 67 4.62 3.11 13.18
C ALA A 67 3.83 1.99 12.53
N ASN A 68 2.78 2.33 11.83
CA ASN A 68 2.10 1.43 10.91
C ASN A 68 2.77 1.49 9.54
N GLY A 69 3.30 0.40 9.06
CA GLY A 69 4.07 0.32 7.82
C GLY A 69 3.38 -0.54 6.78
N LEU A 70 3.32 -0.07 5.54
CA LEU A 70 2.79 -0.80 4.39
C LEU A 70 3.88 -1.03 3.35
N LEU A 71 3.92 -2.25 2.84
CA LEU A 71 4.74 -2.61 1.69
C LEU A 71 3.86 -2.73 0.44
N TYR A 72 4.29 -2.15 -0.66
CA TYR A 72 3.57 -2.16 -1.92
C TYR A 72 4.46 -2.66 -3.06
N LEU A 73 3.92 -3.60 -3.83
CA LEU A 73 4.53 -4.13 -5.05
C LEU A 73 3.58 -3.92 -6.22
N GLY A 74 4.08 -3.35 -7.31
CA GLY A 74 3.34 -3.15 -8.55
C GLY A 74 4.04 -3.78 -9.74
N LEU A 75 3.27 -4.35 -10.64
CA LEU A 75 3.72 -4.86 -11.94
C LEU A 75 2.80 -4.32 -13.03
N GLU A 76 3.39 -3.79 -14.08
CA GLU A 76 2.74 -3.43 -15.32
C GLU A 76 3.37 -4.25 -16.46
N PHE A 77 2.55 -4.88 -17.28
CA PHE A 77 2.99 -5.70 -18.40
C PHE A 77 2.23 -5.38 -19.69
N ILE A 78 2.96 -4.98 -20.72
CA ILE A 78 2.43 -4.69 -22.04
C ILE A 78 2.63 -5.93 -22.93
N PHE A 79 1.55 -6.67 -23.20
CA PHE A 79 1.59 -7.83 -24.10
C PHE A 79 1.92 -7.42 -25.52
N ARG A 80 1.25 -6.37 -26.01
CA ARG A 80 1.41 -5.73 -27.32
C ARG A 80 0.79 -4.32 -27.28
N PRO A 81 1.04 -3.45 -28.25
CA PRO A 81 0.32 -2.19 -28.36
C PRO A 81 -1.19 -2.40 -28.27
N GLY A 82 -1.84 -1.63 -27.41
CA GLY A 82 -3.28 -1.72 -27.15
C GLY A 82 -3.71 -2.88 -26.25
N LEU A 83 -2.79 -3.62 -25.59
CA LEU A 83 -3.14 -4.65 -24.62
C LEU A 83 -2.15 -4.64 -23.46
N SER A 84 -2.57 -4.20 -22.30
CA SER A 84 -1.78 -4.19 -21.08
C SER A 84 -2.50 -4.82 -19.90
N PHE A 85 -1.72 -5.33 -18.97
CA PHE A 85 -2.13 -5.87 -17.70
C PHE A 85 -1.34 -5.20 -16.59
N TYR A 86 -1.97 -4.95 -15.46
CA TYR A 86 -1.27 -4.53 -14.25
C TYR A 86 -1.77 -5.32 -13.03
N SER A 87 -0.90 -5.44 -12.05
CA SER A 87 -1.24 -6.01 -10.76
C SER A 87 -0.54 -5.29 -9.64
N GLU A 88 -1.19 -5.22 -8.50
CA GLU A 88 -0.68 -4.57 -7.30
C GLU A 88 -0.90 -5.48 -6.10
N LEU A 89 0.09 -5.53 -5.22
CA LEU A 89 0.04 -6.20 -3.93
C LEU A 89 0.44 -5.22 -2.87
N LEU A 90 -0.44 -4.95 -1.94
CA LEU A 90 -0.18 -4.24 -0.71
C LEU A 90 -0.13 -5.25 0.43
N ILE A 91 0.87 -5.16 1.28
CA ILE A 91 1.04 -5.99 2.48
C ILE A 91 1.09 -5.04 3.67
N ASP A 92 0.15 -5.21 4.59
CA ASP A 92 0.09 -4.55 5.89
C ASP A 92 0.68 -5.47 6.96
N ASP A 93 0.06 -6.63 7.17
CA ASP A 93 0.61 -7.67 8.03
C ASP A 93 0.53 -9.03 7.34
N TRP A 94 1.65 -9.76 7.38
CA TRP A 94 1.74 -11.10 6.80
C TRP A 94 2.20 -12.10 7.84
N GLN A 95 1.28 -12.94 8.30
CA GLN A 95 1.53 -13.95 9.33
C GLN A 95 2.38 -15.11 8.80
N ILE A 96 3.71 -14.96 8.86
CA ILE A 96 4.67 -16.00 8.44
C ILE A 96 4.78 -17.10 9.51
N ASN A 97 4.66 -16.74 10.79
CA ASN A 97 4.87 -17.62 11.92
C ASN A 97 3.56 -17.90 12.68
N LYS A 98 2.71 -18.76 12.14
CA LYS A 98 1.59 -19.34 12.91
C LYS A 98 2.15 -20.21 14.03
N LYS A 99 2.45 -19.62 15.18
CA LYS A 99 3.16 -20.27 16.29
C LYS A 99 2.31 -21.24 17.11
N THR A 100 0.99 -21.14 17.05
CA THR A 100 0.09 -21.98 17.85
C THR A 100 -1.12 -22.44 17.05
N LYS A 101 -1.63 -23.64 17.38
CA LYS A 101 -2.90 -24.15 16.87
C LYS A 101 -4.01 -23.31 17.51
N GLY A 102 -4.49 -22.28 16.82
CA GLY A 102 -5.49 -21.33 17.34
C GLY A 102 -5.13 -19.86 17.17
N ASP A 103 -3.96 -19.56 16.62
CA ASP A 103 -3.64 -18.24 16.11
C ASP A 103 -4.54 -17.95 14.91
N LEU A 104 -5.52 -17.09 15.14
CA LEU A 104 -6.58 -16.75 14.18
C LEU A 104 -6.35 -15.39 13.53
N GLU A 105 -5.17 -14.76 13.72
CA GLU A 105 -4.88 -13.49 13.07
C GLU A 105 -4.79 -13.70 11.55
N PRO A 106 -5.65 -13.01 10.77
CA PRO A 106 -5.62 -13.12 9.32
C PRO A 106 -4.45 -12.33 8.74
N ASN A 107 -4.01 -12.71 7.55
CA ASN A 107 -3.13 -11.84 6.77
C ASN A 107 -3.89 -10.58 6.34
N GLU A 108 -3.23 -9.43 6.40
CA GLU A 108 -3.76 -8.13 6.06
C GLU A 108 -3.08 -7.62 4.78
N TYR A 109 -3.83 -7.60 3.68
CA TYR A 109 -3.29 -7.28 2.36
C TYR A 109 -4.35 -6.68 1.43
N GLY A 110 -3.87 -6.01 0.39
CA GLY A 110 -4.65 -5.57 -0.75
C GLY A 110 -4.13 -6.17 -2.05
N LEU A 111 -5.04 -6.47 -2.97
CA LEU A 111 -4.73 -6.95 -4.33
C LEU A 111 -5.48 -6.11 -5.35
N VAL A 112 -4.81 -5.79 -6.46
CA VAL A 112 -5.42 -5.23 -7.65
C VAL A 112 -4.96 -6.02 -8.86
N PHE A 113 -5.90 -6.33 -9.76
CA PHE A 113 -5.62 -6.88 -11.08
C PHE A 113 -6.40 -6.09 -12.11
N GLY A 114 -5.72 -5.52 -13.07
CA GLY A 114 -6.33 -4.72 -14.14
C GLY A 114 -5.93 -5.17 -15.52
N LEU A 115 -6.86 -5.04 -16.45
CA LEU A 115 -6.70 -5.28 -17.88
C LEU A 115 -7.14 -4.02 -18.62
N ASP A 116 -6.33 -3.59 -19.57
CA ASP A 116 -6.60 -2.45 -20.43
C ASP A 116 -6.47 -2.86 -21.90
N ILE A 117 -7.48 -2.57 -22.70
CA ILE A 117 -7.56 -2.88 -24.13
C ILE A 117 -7.92 -1.62 -24.90
N GLU A 118 -7.02 -1.16 -25.76
CA GLU A 118 -7.20 0.00 -26.62
C GLU A 118 -7.02 -0.39 -28.09
N ASP A 119 -7.96 0.01 -28.93
CA ASP A 119 -7.92 -0.17 -30.41
C ASP A 119 -7.63 -1.61 -30.89
N LEU A 120 -7.81 -2.62 -30.04
CA LEU A 120 -7.39 -3.98 -30.32
C LEU A 120 -8.31 -4.72 -31.29
N LEU A 121 -9.62 -4.51 -31.16
CA LEU A 121 -10.65 -5.17 -31.94
C LEU A 121 -11.02 -4.33 -33.18
N PHE A 122 -11.16 -3.03 -33.01
CA PHE A 122 -11.40 -2.04 -34.03
C PHE A 122 -11.01 -0.66 -33.50
N GLN A 123 -10.77 0.29 -34.40
CA GLN A 123 -10.39 1.64 -34.04
C GLN A 123 -11.46 2.33 -33.17
N GLY A 124 -11.05 2.91 -32.04
CA GLY A 124 -11.93 3.55 -31.08
C GLY A 124 -12.53 2.61 -30.03
N PHE A 125 -12.21 1.29 -30.10
CA PHE A 125 -12.61 0.36 -29.04
C PHE A 125 -11.71 0.50 -27.82
N ASN A 126 -12.29 0.87 -26.68
CA ASN A 126 -11.61 0.93 -25.39
C ASN A 126 -12.37 0.06 -24.40
N PHE A 127 -11.65 -0.78 -23.69
CA PHE A 127 -12.20 -1.60 -22.61
C PHE A 127 -11.20 -1.67 -21.48
N TRP A 128 -11.68 -1.42 -20.28
CA TRP A 128 -10.91 -1.55 -19.06
C TRP A 128 -11.70 -2.35 -18.03
N ALA A 129 -11.00 -3.25 -17.35
CA ALA A 129 -11.57 -4.02 -16.25
C ALA A 129 -10.57 -4.12 -15.11
N GLU A 130 -11.05 -3.95 -13.88
CA GLU A 130 -10.24 -4.05 -12.66
C GLU A 130 -10.97 -4.84 -11.60
N TYR A 131 -10.24 -5.70 -10.92
CA TYR A 131 -10.64 -6.33 -9.68
C TYR A 131 -9.75 -5.84 -8.54
N THR A 132 -10.36 -5.34 -7.48
CA THR A 132 -9.70 -4.89 -6.26
C THR A 132 -10.24 -5.68 -5.07
N LYS A 133 -9.33 -6.17 -4.23
CA LYS A 133 -9.64 -6.79 -2.95
C LYS A 133 -8.79 -6.14 -1.85
N ILE A 134 -9.43 -5.70 -0.78
CA ILE A 134 -8.75 -5.26 0.44
C ILE A 134 -9.30 -6.09 1.60
N THR A 135 -8.42 -6.77 2.33
CA THR A 135 -8.83 -7.62 3.45
C THR A 135 -9.21 -6.78 4.68
N ASN A 136 -9.95 -7.42 5.57
CA ASN A 136 -10.30 -6.84 6.87
C ASN A 136 -9.03 -6.49 7.65
N ARG A 137 -9.07 -5.39 8.41
CA ARG A 137 -8.00 -4.77 9.19
C ARG A 137 -6.86 -4.13 8.40
N THR A 138 -6.70 -4.38 7.10
CA THR A 138 -5.75 -3.61 6.27
C THR A 138 -5.96 -2.12 6.50
N TYR A 139 -4.87 -1.37 6.66
CA TYR A 139 -4.83 0.05 7.02
C TYR A 139 -5.14 0.37 8.49
N GLN A 140 -5.42 -0.64 9.33
CA GLN A 140 -5.70 -0.45 10.74
C GLN A 140 -4.42 -0.51 11.56
N SER A 141 -4.48 -0.04 12.79
CA SER A 141 -3.43 -0.17 13.79
C SER A 141 -4.07 -0.32 15.17
N TYR A 142 -3.33 -0.92 16.11
CA TYR A 142 -3.71 -0.92 17.51
C TYR A 142 -3.81 0.50 18.08
N TYR A 143 -2.96 1.41 17.59
CA TYR A 143 -2.96 2.81 17.96
C TYR A 143 -3.78 3.61 16.95
N PHE A 144 -4.79 4.32 17.44
CA PHE A 144 -5.71 5.09 16.60
C PHE A 144 -4.99 6.17 15.78
N GLU A 145 -3.91 6.72 16.33
CA GLU A 145 -3.06 7.73 15.69
C GLU A 145 -2.30 7.18 14.46
N GLU A 146 -2.21 5.85 14.32
CA GLU A 146 -1.47 5.18 13.26
C GLU A 146 -2.38 4.50 12.23
N VAL A 147 -3.70 4.67 12.34
CA VAL A 147 -4.66 4.24 11.32
C VAL A 147 -4.49 5.08 10.06
N TYR A 148 -4.47 4.44 8.88
CA TYR A 148 -4.27 5.11 7.60
C TYR A 148 -5.49 5.95 7.18
N THR A 149 -5.74 7.00 7.93
CA THR A 149 -6.79 7.99 7.69
C THR A 149 -6.22 9.41 7.74
N HIS A 150 -6.87 10.34 7.06
CA HIS A 150 -6.64 11.77 7.18
C HIS A 150 -7.98 12.51 7.16
N ARG A 151 -8.27 13.28 8.20
CA ARG A 151 -9.54 14.01 8.36
C ARG A 151 -10.76 13.10 8.19
N ASN A 152 -10.72 11.91 8.80
CA ASN A 152 -11.71 10.83 8.70
C ASN A 152 -11.90 10.19 7.31
N PHE A 153 -11.02 10.46 6.36
CA PHE A 153 -11.02 9.77 5.06
C PHE A 153 -9.87 8.77 4.99
N PRO A 154 -10.05 7.60 4.36
CA PRO A 154 -8.96 6.66 4.11
C PRO A 154 -7.83 7.31 3.29
N ILE A 155 -6.57 7.06 3.67
CA ILE A 155 -5.39 7.42 2.87
C ILE A 155 -5.12 6.36 1.80
N GLY A 156 -5.49 5.11 2.06
CA GLY A 156 -5.38 3.99 1.13
C GLY A 156 -6.49 4.00 0.07
N HIS A 157 -7.15 2.87 -0.13
CA HIS A 157 -8.28 2.81 -1.05
C HIS A 157 -9.48 3.60 -0.52
N TYR A 158 -10.21 4.30 -1.41
CA TYR A 158 -11.30 5.22 -1.03
C TYR A 158 -12.48 4.53 -0.31
N LEU A 159 -12.68 3.21 -0.53
CA LEU A 159 -13.67 2.40 0.20
C LEU A 159 -13.14 1.89 1.57
N GLY A 160 -11.88 2.15 1.91
CA GLY A 160 -11.26 1.64 3.12
C GLY A 160 -10.82 0.18 2.96
N ASN A 161 -11.29 -0.70 3.84
CA ASN A 161 -10.95 -2.12 3.86
C ASN A 161 -12.19 -3.02 3.88
N ASP A 162 -11.98 -4.34 3.87
CA ASP A 162 -13.01 -5.39 3.96
C ASP A 162 -14.00 -5.38 2.77
N PHE A 163 -13.47 -5.38 1.55
CA PHE A 163 -14.29 -5.40 0.35
C PHE A 163 -13.63 -6.14 -0.81
N ASP A 164 -14.48 -6.57 -1.75
CA ASP A 164 -14.14 -6.97 -3.11
C ASP A 164 -14.89 -6.06 -4.08
N LEU A 165 -14.19 -5.52 -5.08
CA LEU A 165 -14.74 -4.59 -6.07
C LEU A 165 -14.35 -5.03 -7.48
N ILE A 166 -15.32 -5.05 -8.38
CA ILE A 166 -15.10 -5.20 -9.83
C ILE A 166 -15.56 -3.93 -10.52
N GLN A 167 -14.70 -3.34 -11.33
CA GLN A 167 -14.99 -2.18 -12.14
C GLN A 167 -14.77 -2.52 -13.60
N ILE A 168 -15.67 -2.05 -14.47
CA ILE A 168 -15.62 -2.27 -15.93
C ILE A 168 -16.04 -0.98 -16.61
N ASN A 169 -15.31 -0.61 -17.66
CA ASN A 169 -15.60 0.56 -18.50
C ASN A 169 -15.38 0.25 -19.98
#